data_f3d8b9a34f1b3a35731c0b80c00b33d1
#
_entry.id   f3d8b9a34f1b3a35731c0b80c00b33d1
#
_cell.length_a   1.000
_cell.length_b   1.000
_cell.length_c   1.000
_cell.angle_alpha   90.00
_cell.angle_beta   90.00
_cell.angle_gamma   90.00
#
_symmetry.space_group_name_H-M   'P 1'
#
loop_
_entity.id
_entity.type
_entity.pdbx_description
1 polymer ?
#
loop_
_entity_poly.entity_id
_entity_poly.type
_entity_poly.pdbx_seq_one_letter_code
_entity_poly.pdbx_strand_id
1 'polypeptide(L)'
;DTGALAISPSLYTKLSFDPSRDLKGVTMLAYSPHLLVVHPSVPATTLAELVALSKTQPLNFAVTALGSAPHLAGVAVERATGAKWQYIPYKGGSQAIADTVGGQAQVLMNGMLATLPHVQSGKLKLIGVSKRTRMPLIGGTPTIAEQGVKDFESGTWQGLLMPASTPPAILSRLNAELSRIIRSTDIRAKLVGQGAEVVTMTVPEFDRFFNAE
;
A
#
# COMPACT_ATOMS: atom_id res chain seq x y z
N ASP A 1 0.74 -0.57 10.57
CA ASP A 1 1.16 -0.74 9.18
C ASP A 1 2.46 0.02 8.90
N THR A 2 2.98 -0.10 7.68
CA THR A 2 4.21 0.58 7.21
C THR A 2 4.22 2.07 7.55
N GLY A 3 3.15 2.79 7.25
CA GLY A 3 3.07 4.25 7.45
C GLY A 3 3.19 4.65 8.91
N ALA A 4 2.43 4.02 9.76
CA ALA A 4 2.36 4.38 11.17
C ALA A 4 3.64 4.05 11.95
N LEU A 5 4.35 3.00 11.58
CA LEU A 5 5.41 2.43 12.41
C LEU A 5 6.81 2.54 11.79
N ALA A 6 6.94 2.40 10.47
CA ALA A 6 8.24 2.51 9.81
C ALA A 6 8.54 3.93 9.32
N ILE A 7 7.52 4.64 8.79
CA ILE A 7 7.71 5.97 8.19
C ILE A 7 7.59 7.10 9.20
N SER A 8 6.61 7.03 10.11
CA SER A 8 6.32 8.11 11.08
C SER A 8 7.52 8.53 11.94
N PRO A 9 8.41 7.63 12.40
CA PRO A 9 9.61 8.05 13.15
C PRO A 9 10.52 9.01 12.39
N SER A 10 10.57 8.89 11.06
CA SER A 10 11.38 9.78 10.21
C SER A 10 10.67 11.08 9.82
N LEU A 11 9.34 11.14 9.96
CA LEU A 11 8.53 12.33 9.58
C LEU A 11 8.24 13.26 10.74
N TYR A 12 8.06 12.71 11.94
CA TYR A 12 7.63 13.49 13.09
C TYR A 12 8.76 13.65 14.11
N THR A 13 9.05 14.88 14.47
CA THR A 13 10.10 15.21 15.45
C THR A 13 9.73 14.82 16.89
N LYS A 14 8.45 14.61 17.17
CA LYS A 14 7.93 14.22 18.49
C LYS A 14 6.91 13.12 18.34
N LEU A 15 7.31 11.88 18.58
CA LEU A 15 6.41 10.76 18.82
C LEU A 15 6.31 10.51 20.32
N SER A 16 5.10 10.15 20.78
CA SER A 16 4.87 9.81 22.20
C SER A 16 5.45 8.45 22.60
N PHE A 17 5.93 7.68 21.64
CA PHE A 17 6.54 6.35 21.81
C PHE A 17 7.60 6.12 20.75
N ASP A 18 8.50 5.19 21.03
CA ASP A 18 9.52 4.71 20.09
C ASP A 18 9.09 3.32 19.58
N PRO A 19 8.70 3.19 18.28
CA PRO A 19 8.23 1.90 17.77
C PRO A 19 9.22 0.77 17.92
N SER A 20 10.52 1.03 17.77
CA SER A 20 11.56 0.00 17.85
C SER A 20 11.83 -0.49 19.28
N ARG A 21 11.62 0.37 20.26
CA ARG A 21 11.83 0.09 21.67
C ARG A 21 10.57 -0.37 22.40
N ASP A 22 9.44 0.29 22.12
CA ASP A 22 8.23 0.15 22.93
C ASP A 22 7.25 -0.90 22.38
N LEU A 23 7.52 -1.39 21.16
CA LEU A 23 6.69 -2.42 20.50
C LEU A 23 7.49 -3.67 20.17
N LYS A 24 6.79 -4.81 20.12
CA LYS A 24 7.31 -6.11 19.71
C LYS A 24 6.42 -6.72 18.63
N GLY A 25 7.03 -7.19 17.56
CA GLY A 25 6.33 -7.85 16.48
C GLY A 25 5.74 -9.19 16.88
N VAL A 26 4.49 -9.46 16.50
CA VAL A 26 3.86 -10.78 16.67
C VAL A 26 3.95 -11.55 15.36
N THR A 27 3.38 -11.03 14.28
CA THR A 27 3.46 -11.61 12.93
C THR A 27 3.01 -10.59 11.90
N MET A 28 3.50 -10.72 10.66
CA MET A 28 2.86 -10.13 9.50
C MET A 28 1.57 -10.90 9.21
N LEU A 29 0.55 -10.19 8.76
CA LEU A 29 -0.76 -10.74 8.40
C LEU A 29 -0.93 -10.77 6.89
N ALA A 30 -0.56 -9.68 6.23
CA ALA A 30 -0.67 -9.52 4.80
C ALA A 30 0.32 -8.46 4.29
N TYR A 31 0.70 -8.60 3.04
CA TYR A 31 1.34 -7.56 2.24
C TYR A 31 0.44 -7.21 1.07
N SER A 32 0.21 -5.93 0.85
CA SER A 32 -0.62 -5.43 -0.24
C SER A 32 0.21 -4.52 -1.13
N PRO A 33 0.51 -4.90 -2.39
CA PRO A 33 1.14 -3.99 -3.34
C PRO A 33 0.22 -2.80 -3.60
N HIS A 34 0.78 -1.69 -4.07
CA HIS A 34 -0.01 -0.54 -4.45
C HIS A 34 -0.52 -0.66 -5.89
N LEU A 35 -1.72 -0.19 -6.13
CA LEU A 35 -2.26 0.06 -7.46
C LEU A 35 -2.22 1.56 -7.74
N LEU A 36 -1.69 1.95 -8.90
CA LEU A 36 -1.88 3.27 -9.46
C LEU A 36 -3.14 3.24 -10.31
N VAL A 37 -4.14 3.99 -9.90
CA VAL A 37 -5.45 4.04 -10.54
C VAL A 37 -5.87 5.47 -10.83
N VAL A 38 -6.79 5.63 -11.78
CA VAL A 38 -7.38 6.92 -12.10
C VAL A 38 -8.90 6.81 -12.18
N HIS A 39 -9.58 7.94 -12.00
CA HIS A 39 -11.00 8.03 -12.30
C HIS A 39 -11.25 7.75 -13.80
N PRO A 40 -12.35 7.08 -14.19
CA PRO A 40 -12.61 6.71 -15.58
C PRO A 40 -12.62 7.88 -16.59
N SER A 41 -12.93 9.10 -16.15
CA SER A 41 -12.90 10.29 -17.00
C SER A 41 -11.49 10.74 -17.42
N VAL A 42 -10.43 10.26 -16.74
CA VAL A 42 -9.06 10.60 -17.10
C VAL A 42 -8.68 9.90 -18.40
N PRO A 43 -8.31 10.62 -19.48
CA PRO A 43 -8.00 10.01 -20.78
C PRO A 43 -6.58 9.46 -20.83
N ALA A 44 -6.23 8.58 -19.88
CA ALA A 44 -4.96 7.87 -19.82
C ALA A 44 -5.20 6.41 -19.46
N THR A 45 -4.46 5.50 -20.09
CA THR A 45 -4.49 4.04 -19.88
C THR A 45 -3.11 3.48 -19.53
N THR A 46 -2.08 4.28 -19.72
CA THR A 46 -0.68 3.97 -19.41
C THR A 46 -0.07 5.06 -18.51
N LEU A 47 1.05 4.71 -17.86
CA LEU A 47 1.79 5.69 -17.06
C LEU A 47 2.32 6.84 -17.93
N ALA A 48 2.80 6.54 -19.15
CA ALA A 48 3.31 7.57 -20.06
C ALA A 48 2.24 8.59 -20.45
N GLU A 49 1.01 8.13 -20.76
CA GLU A 49 -0.13 9.00 -21.04
C GLU A 49 -0.53 9.83 -19.81
N LEU A 50 -0.55 9.22 -18.63
CA LEU A 50 -0.85 9.93 -17.39
C LEU A 50 0.19 11.01 -17.07
N VAL A 51 1.47 10.71 -17.28
CA VAL A 51 2.57 11.67 -17.11
C VAL A 51 2.45 12.81 -18.11
N ALA A 52 2.17 12.52 -19.38
CA ALA A 52 1.97 13.55 -20.41
C ALA A 52 0.81 14.48 -20.05
N LEU A 53 -0.32 13.88 -19.64
CA LEU A 53 -1.51 14.62 -19.22
C LEU A 53 -1.23 15.53 -18.03
N SER A 54 -0.49 15.05 -17.01
CA SER A 54 -0.14 15.80 -15.81
C SER A 54 0.68 17.07 -16.08
N LYS A 55 1.34 17.13 -17.24
CA LYS A 55 2.14 18.31 -17.67
C LYS A 55 1.31 19.38 -18.36
N THR A 56 0.12 19.04 -18.82
CA THR A 56 -0.77 19.92 -19.57
C THR A 56 -1.94 20.44 -18.76
N GLN A 57 -2.34 19.74 -17.71
CA GLN A 57 -3.42 20.13 -16.82
C GLN A 57 -3.18 19.67 -15.38
N PRO A 58 -3.70 20.40 -14.39
CA PRO A 58 -3.60 19.97 -12.98
C PRO A 58 -4.31 18.63 -12.77
N LEU A 59 -3.65 17.70 -12.09
CA LEU A 59 -4.23 16.45 -11.63
C LEU A 59 -4.15 16.38 -10.11
N ASN A 60 -5.29 16.20 -9.45
CA ASN A 60 -5.35 15.93 -8.03
C ASN A 60 -5.02 14.46 -7.76
N PHE A 61 -3.97 14.24 -6.99
CA PHE A 61 -3.53 12.91 -6.57
C PHE A 61 -3.95 12.70 -5.10
N ALA A 62 -4.95 11.85 -4.89
CA ALA A 62 -5.42 11.49 -3.56
C ALA A 62 -4.37 10.66 -2.82
N VAL A 63 -4.02 11.05 -1.61
CA VAL A 63 -3.12 10.31 -0.72
C VAL A 63 -3.77 10.03 0.62
N THR A 64 -3.53 8.85 1.17
CA THR A 64 -4.17 8.41 2.43
C THR A 64 -3.73 9.21 3.64
N ALA A 65 -2.53 9.78 3.58
CA ALA A 65 -1.97 10.80 4.48
C ALA A 65 -0.65 11.29 3.86
N LEU A 66 -0.21 12.48 4.19
CA LEU A 66 1.14 12.93 3.85
C LEU A 66 2.16 12.05 4.57
N GLY A 67 3.18 11.58 3.83
CA GLY A 67 4.19 10.67 4.35
C GLY A 67 3.76 9.20 4.47
N SER A 68 2.53 8.84 4.07
CA SER A 68 2.14 7.43 3.98
C SER A 68 2.93 6.70 2.89
N ALA A 69 2.99 5.35 2.96
CA ALA A 69 3.66 4.55 1.95
C ALA A 69 3.12 4.81 0.52
N PRO A 70 1.79 4.91 0.29
CA PRO A 70 1.27 5.31 -1.02
C PRO A 70 1.68 6.72 -1.47
N HIS A 71 1.79 7.67 -0.54
CA HIS A 71 2.27 9.02 -0.86
C HIS A 71 3.72 8.99 -1.32
N LEU A 72 4.61 8.34 -0.56
CA LEU A 72 6.03 8.22 -0.93
C LEU A 72 6.20 7.47 -2.25
N ALA A 73 5.39 6.45 -2.52
CA ALA A 73 5.35 5.76 -3.79
C ALA A 73 4.96 6.70 -4.95
N GLY A 74 3.94 7.55 -4.75
CA GLY A 74 3.55 8.59 -5.71
C GLY A 74 4.68 9.59 -5.98
N VAL A 75 5.36 10.05 -4.94
CA VAL A 75 6.53 10.94 -5.05
C VAL A 75 7.69 10.28 -5.82
N ALA A 76 7.93 8.99 -5.59
CA ALA A 76 8.96 8.25 -6.32
C ALA A 76 8.64 8.17 -7.83
N VAL A 77 7.39 7.90 -8.19
CA VAL A 77 6.93 7.93 -9.59
C VAL A 77 7.07 9.33 -10.18
N GLU A 78 6.64 10.37 -9.46
CA GLU A 78 6.76 11.77 -9.88
C GLU A 78 8.21 12.14 -10.20
N ARG A 79 9.13 11.83 -9.29
CA ARG A 79 10.56 12.12 -9.46
C ARG A 79 11.18 11.36 -10.64
N ALA A 80 10.81 10.12 -10.83
CA ALA A 80 11.37 9.29 -11.90
C ALA A 80 10.84 9.68 -13.29
N THR A 81 9.61 10.21 -13.39
CA THR A 81 8.94 10.46 -14.67
C THR A 81 8.80 11.94 -15.02
N GLY A 82 8.99 12.83 -14.04
CA GLY A 82 8.71 14.25 -14.17
C GLY A 82 7.20 14.56 -14.28
N ALA A 83 6.34 13.67 -13.79
CA ALA A 83 4.91 13.94 -13.64
C ALA A 83 4.69 15.17 -12.75
N LYS A 84 3.53 15.82 -12.93
CA LYS A 84 3.14 16.99 -12.14
C LYS A 84 1.71 16.81 -11.68
N TRP A 85 1.54 16.56 -10.40
CA TRP A 85 0.22 16.46 -9.77
C TRP A 85 0.21 17.14 -8.41
N GLN A 86 -0.99 17.45 -7.94
CA GLN A 86 -1.20 18.07 -6.63
C GLN A 86 -1.65 16.99 -5.65
N TYR A 87 -0.88 16.77 -4.58
CA TYR A 87 -1.27 15.82 -3.54
C TYR A 87 -2.38 16.39 -2.67
N ILE A 88 -3.48 15.66 -2.58
CA ILE A 88 -4.64 15.97 -1.73
C ILE A 88 -4.66 14.96 -0.58
N PRO A 89 -4.33 15.39 0.66
CA PRO A 89 -4.30 14.48 1.80
C PRO A 89 -5.69 14.21 2.35
N TYR A 90 -5.96 12.94 2.63
CA TYR A 90 -7.17 12.45 3.29
C TYR A 90 -6.82 11.83 4.66
N LYS A 91 -7.82 11.63 5.51
CA LYS A 91 -7.65 11.02 6.83
C LYS A 91 -7.54 9.49 6.80
N GLY A 92 -7.54 8.89 5.61
CA GLY A 92 -7.43 7.44 5.42
C GLY A 92 -7.77 6.99 4.00
N GLY A 93 -7.43 5.73 3.69
CA GLY A 93 -7.58 5.17 2.34
C GLY A 93 -9.01 5.11 1.84
N SER A 94 -9.98 4.82 2.71
CA SER A 94 -11.40 4.73 2.32
C SER A 94 -11.94 6.05 1.80
N GLN A 95 -11.58 7.17 2.43
CA GLN A 95 -12.00 8.50 2.00
C GLN A 95 -11.31 8.88 0.67
N ALA A 96 -10.00 8.64 0.55
CA ALA A 96 -9.27 8.87 -0.69
C ALA A 96 -9.86 8.07 -1.87
N ILE A 97 -10.21 6.80 -1.66
CA ILE A 97 -10.88 5.96 -2.66
C ILE A 97 -12.25 6.55 -3.02
N ALA A 98 -13.08 6.89 -2.03
CA ALA A 98 -14.43 7.40 -2.27
C ALA A 98 -14.40 8.68 -3.13
N ASP A 99 -13.53 9.62 -2.81
CA ASP A 99 -13.39 10.88 -3.55
C ASP A 99 -12.79 10.66 -4.95
N THR A 100 -11.89 9.68 -5.12
CA THR A 100 -11.40 9.32 -6.46
C THR A 100 -12.48 8.66 -7.30
N VAL A 101 -13.28 7.77 -6.71
CA VAL A 101 -14.46 7.16 -7.38
C VAL A 101 -15.51 8.23 -7.74
N GLY A 102 -15.67 9.25 -6.90
CA GLY A 102 -16.57 10.39 -7.13
C GLY A 102 -16.01 11.44 -8.10
N GLY A 103 -14.77 11.28 -8.60
CA GLY A 103 -14.14 12.22 -9.54
C GLY A 103 -13.58 13.51 -8.91
N GLN A 104 -13.61 13.63 -7.57
CA GLN A 104 -13.03 14.79 -6.86
C GLN A 104 -11.49 14.79 -6.93
N ALA A 105 -10.90 13.60 -6.98
CA ALA A 105 -9.49 13.41 -7.32
C ALA A 105 -9.37 12.56 -8.59
N GLN A 106 -8.38 12.85 -9.42
CA GLN A 106 -8.17 12.18 -10.69
C GLN A 106 -7.31 10.94 -10.56
N VAL A 107 -6.35 10.95 -9.65
CA VAL A 107 -5.32 9.92 -9.48
C VAL A 107 -5.31 9.43 -8.03
N LEU A 108 -5.09 8.14 -7.85
CA LEU A 108 -4.89 7.53 -6.54
C LEU A 108 -3.81 6.45 -6.63
N MET A 109 -2.91 6.41 -5.66
CA MET A 109 -2.10 5.23 -5.38
C MET A 109 -2.50 4.71 -4.00
N ASN A 110 -2.85 3.43 -3.91
CA ASN A 110 -3.28 2.84 -2.64
C ASN A 110 -3.12 1.31 -2.65
N GLY A 111 -3.19 0.69 -1.47
CA GLY A 111 -3.07 -0.76 -1.33
C GLY A 111 -4.12 -1.52 -2.16
N MET A 112 -3.67 -2.57 -2.84
CA MET A 112 -4.49 -3.37 -3.76
C MET A 112 -5.71 -3.96 -3.03
N LEU A 113 -5.55 -4.43 -1.79
CA LEU A 113 -6.61 -5.02 -0.98
C LEU A 113 -7.87 -4.14 -0.91
N ALA A 114 -7.70 -2.82 -0.75
CA ALA A 114 -8.81 -1.89 -0.66
C ALA A 114 -9.25 -1.34 -2.04
N THR A 115 -8.37 -1.36 -3.03
CA THR A 115 -8.57 -0.65 -4.31
C THR A 115 -9.09 -1.58 -5.41
N LEU A 116 -8.68 -2.85 -5.41
CA LEU A 116 -9.03 -3.81 -6.45
C LEU A 116 -10.54 -3.98 -6.69
N PRO A 117 -11.43 -4.02 -5.67
CA PRO A 117 -12.87 -4.12 -5.91
C PRO A 117 -13.44 -2.97 -6.75
N HIS A 118 -12.87 -1.77 -6.64
CA HIS A 118 -13.28 -0.61 -7.42
C HIS A 118 -12.77 -0.66 -8.87
N VAL A 119 -11.60 -1.28 -9.08
CA VAL A 119 -11.09 -1.57 -10.43
C VAL A 119 -11.96 -2.63 -11.11
N GLN A 120 -12.25 -3.74 -10.41
CA GLN A 120 -13.07 -4.84 -10.94
C GLN A 120 -14.51 -4.41 -11.27
N SER A 121 -15.06 -3.46 -10.52
CA SER A 121 -16.39 -2.88 -10.79
C SER A 121 -16.38 -1.74 -11.83
N GLY A 122 -15.24 -1.42 -12.43
CA GLY A 122 -15.08 -0.34 -13.41
C GLY A 122 -15.19 1.08 -12.85
N LYS A 123 -15.26 1.24 -11.54
CA LYS A 123 -15.32 2.55 -10.88
C LYS A 123 -13.98 3.28 -10.88
N LEU A 124 -12.89 2.56 -11.00
CA LEU A 124 -11.53 3.07 -11.18
C LEU A 124 -10.86 2.34 -12.34
N LYS A 125 -10.03 3.04 -13.07
CA LYS A 125 -9.23 2.51 -14.17
C LYS A 125 -7.80 2.25 -13.69
N LEU A 126 -7.30 1.03 -13.88
CA LEU A 126 -5.96 0.63 -13.46
C LEU A 126 -4.92 1.11 -14.49
N ILE A 127 -3.88 1.76 -14.02
CA ILE A 127 -2.72 2.22 -14.82
C ILE A 127 -1.53 1.28 -14.63
N GLY A 128 -1.28 0.82 -13.40
CA GLY A 128 -0.16 -0.06 -13.13
C GLY A 128 -0.14 -0.59 -11.70
N VAL A 129 0.66 -1.61 -11.49
CA VAL A 129 0.89 -2.22 -10.18
C VAL A 129 2.34 -2.01 -9.75
N SER A 130 2.55 -1.85 -8.47
CA SER A 130 3.86 -1.57 -7.86
C SER A 130 4.71 -2.81 -7.58
N LYS A 131 4.39 -3.96 -8.16
CA LYS A 131 5.19 -5.19 -8.07
C LYS A 131 6.29 -5.19 -9.14
N ARG A 132 7.33 -5.96 -8.90
CA ARG A 132 8.39 -6.23 -9.91
C ARG A 132 7.88 -7.08 -11.07
N THR A 133 6.87 -7.92 -10.84
CA THR A 133 6.28 -8.82 -11.84
C THR A 133 4.77 -8.58 -11.95
N ARG A 134 4.23 -8.81 -13.15
CA ARG A 134 2.78 -8.72 -13.39
C ARG A 134 2.02 -9.72 -12.55
N MET A 135 0.81 -9.35 -12.17
CA MET A 135 -0.08 -10.19 -11.38
C MET A 135 -1.24 -10.71 -12.24
N PRO A 136 -1.43 -12.04 -12.33
CA PRO A 136 -2.54 -12.62 -13.12
C PRO A 136 -3.92 -12.12 -12.68
N LEU A 137 -4.09 -11.85 -11.37
CA LEU A 137 -5.36 -11.39 -10.78
C LEU A 137 -5.88 -10.07 -11.39
N ILE A 138 -5.02 -9.27 -11.99
CA ILE A 138 -5.35 -7.99 -12.65
C ILE A 138 -5.12 -8.03 -14.16
N GLY A 139 -5.35 -9.21 -14.78
CA GLY A 139 -5.30 -9.38 -16.23
C GLY A 139 -3.93 -9.11 -16.85
N GLY A 140 -2.85 -9.25 -16.09
CA GLY A 140 -1.49 -9.00 -16.59
C GLY A 140 -1.18 -7.52 -16.85
N THR A 141 -1.91 -6.60 -16.20
CA THR A 141 -1.60 -5.15 -16.26
C THR A 141 -0.11 -4.91 -16.04
N PRO A 142 0.54 -4.06 -16.85
CA PRO A 142 1.96 -3.78 -16.71
C PRO A 142 2.33 -3.25 -15.34
N THR A 143 3.51 -3.59 -14.85
CA THR A 143 4.03 -3.00 -13.63
C THR A 143 4.48 -1.55 -13.88
N ILE A 144 4.56 -0.77 -12.83
CA ILE A 144 5.10 0.60 -12.90
C ILE A 144 6.58 0.57 -13.34
N ALA A 145 7.31 -0.49 -12.93
CA ALA A 145 8.70 -0.70 -13.37
C ALA A 145 8.80 -0.95 -14.89
N GLU A 146 7.93 -1.79 -15.45
CA GLU A 146 7.87 -2.03 -16.90
C GLU A 146 7.48 -0.77 -17.69
N GLN A 147 6.79 0.17 -17.06
CA GLN A 147 6.38 1.45 -17.65
C GLN A 147 7.42 2.57 -17.47
N GLY A 148 8.66 2.24 -17.08
CA GLY A 148 9.80 3.15 -17.10
C GLY A 148 10.28 3.64 -15.75
N VAL A 149 9.69 3.26 -14.65
CA VAL A 149 10.19 3.58 -13.30
C VAL A 149 11.06 2.42 -12.80
N LYS A 150 12.32 2.44 -13.21
CA LYS A 150 13.27 1.34 -12.98
C LYS A 150 13.28 0.88 -11.50
N ASP A 151 13.28 -0.43 -11.30
CA ASP A 151 13.33 -1.11 -9.99
C ASP A 151 12.23 -0.71 -9.00
N PHE A 152 11.13 -0.12 -9.50
CA PHE A 152 10.04 0.32 -8.65
C PHE A 152 9.28 -0.85 -8.04
N GLU A 153 9.23 -0.86 -6.74
CA GLU A 153 8.38 -1.73 -5.95
C GLU A 153 7.89 -0.97 -4.72
N SER A 154 6.63 -1.10 -4.39
CA SER A 154 6.06 -0.51 -3.18
C SER A 154 4.83 -1.29 -2.71
N GLY A 155 4.54 -1.18 -1.43
CA GLY A 155 3.38 -1.82 -0.83
C GLY A 155 3.20 -1.40 0.62
N THR A 156 2.14 -1.91 1.21
CA THR A 156 1.85 -1.73 2.63
C THR A 156 1.75 -3.11 3.28
N TRP A 157 2.55 -3.34 4.30
CA TRP A 157 2.37 -4.51 5.15
C TRP A 157 1.38 -4.20 6.28
N GLN A 158 0.63 -5.20 6.69
CA GLN A 158 -0.21 -5.20 7.87
C GLN A 158 0.30 -6.26 8.83
N GLY A 159 0.54 -5.89 10.07
CA GLY A 159 1.04 -6.79 11.10
C GLY A 159 0.41 -6.52 12.45
N LEU A 160 0.50 -7.49 13.35
CA LEU A 160 0.17 -7.31 14.76
C LEU A 160 1.44 -7.05 15.55
N LEU A 161 1.40 -6.00 16.37
CA LEU A 161 2.43 -5.69 17.35
C LEU A 161 1.78 -5.60 18.74
N MET A 162 2.58 -5.81 19.74
CA MET A 162 2.20 -5.72 21.16
C MET A 162 3.20 -4.83 21.89
N PRO A 163 2.88 -4.30 23.09
CA PRO A 163 3.85 -3.63 23.92
C PRO A 163 5.08 -4.51 24.16
N ALA A 164 6.28 -3.93 24.16
CA ALA A 164 7.54 -4.67 24.34
C ALA A 164 7.60 -5.48 25.64
N SER A 165 6.82 -5.05 26.66
CA SER A 165 6.69 -5.75 27.95
C SER A 165 5.79 -7.00 27.92
N THR A 166 5.19 -7.33 26.77
CA THR A 166 4.28 -8.49 26.65
C THR A 166 5.06 -9.79 26.88
N PRO A 167 4.59 -10.68 27.78
CA PRO A 167 5.27 -11.95 28.04
C PRO A 167 5.46 -12.80 26.78
N PRO A 168 6.61 -13.44 26.57
CA PRO A 168 6.90 -14.26 25.37
C PRO A 168 5.87 -15.35 25.10
N ALA A 169 5.31 -15.96 26.14
CA ALA A 169 4.26 -16.97 25.99
C ALA A 169 2.98 -16.43 25.33
N ILE A 170 2.61 -15.17 25.61
CA ILE A 170 1.47 -14.50 24.98
C ILE A 170 1.77 -14.20 23.51
N LEU A 171 2.98 -13.67 23.21
CA LEU A 171 3.41 -13.42 21.83
C LEU A 171 3.37 -14.70 20.99
N SER A 172 3.93 -15.81 21.53
CA SER A 172 3.95 -17.10 20.84
C SER A 172 2.54 -17.65 20.59
N ARG A 173 1.65 -17.54 21.58
CA ARG A 173 0.25 -17.98 21.45
C ARG A 173 -0.50 -17.18 20.41
N LEU A 174 -0.36 -15.86 20.42
CA LEU A 174 -0.97 -14.96 19.41
C LEU A 174 -0.43 -15.27 18.02
N ASN A 175 0.90 -15.43 17.87
CA ASN A 175 1.51 -15.81 16.59
C ASN A 175 0.94 -17.12 16.05
N ALA A 176 0.86 -18.16 16.88
CA ALA A 176 0.34 -19.47 16.49
C ALA A 176 -1.13 -19.37 16.01
N GLU A 177 -2.00 -18.71 16.80
CA GLU A 177 -3.42 -18.58 16.46
C GLU A 177 -3.65 -17.72 15.22
N LEU A 178 -2.98 -16.59 15.10
CA LEU A 178 -3.08 -15.73 13.91
C LEU A 178 -2.57 -16.45 12.66
N SER A 179 -1.43 -17.15 12.76
CA SER A 179 -0.90 -17.92 11.64
C SER A 179 -1.86 -19.02 11.21
N ARG A 180 -2.51 -19.70 12.15
CA ARG A 180 -3.52 -20.72 11.86
C ARG A 180 -4.75 -20.11 11.15
N ILE A 181 -5.26 -18.98 11.66
CA ILE A 181 -6.43 -18.28 11.08
C ILE A 181 -6.14 -17.81 9.66
N ILE A 182 -5.01 -17.13 9.46
CA ILE A 182 -4.67 -16.55 8.15
C ILE A 182 -4.39 -17.63 7.10
N ARG A 183 -3.86 -18.78 7.52
CA ARG A 183 -3.63 -19.93 6.63
C ARG A 183 -4.87 -20.76 6.37
N SER A 184 -6.00 -20.51 7.08
CA SER A 184 -7.24 -21.21 6.78
C SER A 184 -7.70 -20.93 5.35
N THR A 185 -8.29 -21.93 4.70
CA THR A 185 -8.62 -21.89 3.27
C THR A 185 -9.49 -20.72 2.89
N ASP A 186 -10.50 -20.44 3.70
CA ASP A 186 -11.48 -19.36 3.48
C ASP A 186 -10.88 -17.97 3.64
N ILE A 187 -10.14 -17.72 4.73
CA ILE A 187 -9.48 -16.42 4.97
C ILE A 187 -8.39 -16.18 3.92
N ARG A 188 -7.55 -17.19 3.66
CA ARG A 188 -6.51 -17.09 2.65
C ARG A 188 -7.08 -16.80 1.26
N ALA A 189 -8.12 -17.54 0.84
CA ALA A 189 -8.77 -17.33 -0.44
C ALA A 189 -9.35 -15.92 -0.57
N LYS A 190 -9.96 -15.39 0.49
CA LYS A 190 -10.51 -14.03 0.53
C LYS A 190 -9.42 -12.98 0.38
N LEU A 191 -8.32 -13.09 1.13
CA LEU A 191 -7.21 -12.13 1.07
C LEU A 191 -6.52 -12.16 -0.30
N VAL A 192 -6.20 -13.36 -0.81
CA VAL A 192 -5.58 -13.54 -2.13
C VAL A 192 -6.50 -13.05 -3.24
N GLY A 193 -7.81 -13.33 -3.16
CA GLY A 193 -8.80 -12.84 -4.12
C GLY A 193 -8.93 -11.31 -4.16
N GLN A 194 -8.51 -10.64 -3.11
CA GLN A 194 -8.42 -9.18 -3.05
C GLN A 194 -7.00 -8.64 -3.35
N GLY A 195 -6.08 -9.52 -3.78
CA GLY A 195 -4.73 -9.13 -4.19
C GLY A 195 -3.72 -8.97 -3.06
N ALA A 196 -4.04 -9.38 -1.85
CA ALA A 196 -3.07 -9.43 -0.77
C ALA A 196 -2.21 -10.68 -0.84
N GLU A 197 -0.93 -10.54 -0.55
CA GLU A 197 -0.04 -11.66 -0.30
C GLU A 197 -0.16 -12.08 1.17
N VAL A 198 -0.53 -13.32 1.39
CA VAL A 198 -0.62 -13.89 2.73
C VAL A 198 0.79 -14.29 3.18
N VAL A 199 1.34 -13.52 4.08
CA VAL A 199 2.70 -13.73 4.62
C VAL A 199 2.58 -13.89 6.13
N THR A 200 2.94 -15.07 6.63
CA THR A 200 3.05 -15.30 8.07
C THR A 200 4.51 -15.47 8.44
N MET A 201 4.92 -14.82 9.52
CA MET A 201 6.27 -14.87 10.06
C MET A 201 6.24 -15.37 11.50
N THR A 202 7.27 -16.03 11.93
CA THR A 202 7.49 -16.26 13.37
C THR A 202 7.76 -14.94 14.10
N VAL A 203 7.59 -14.90 15.41
CA VAL A 203 7.89 -13.70 16.21
C VAL A 203 9.29 -13.16 15.94
N PRO A 204 10.38 -13.97 15.93
CA PRO A 204 11.71 -13.46 15.63
C PRO A 204 11.90 -12.99 14.19
N GLU A 205 11.22 -13.59 13.21
CA GLU A 205 11.29 -13.18 11.81
C GLU A 205 10.62 -11.82 11.61
N PHE A 206 9.42 -11.66 12.19
CA PHE A 206 8.70 -10.41 12.06
C PHE A 206 9.36 -9.28 12.85
N ASP A 207 9.94 -9.57 13.99
CA ASP A 207 10.71 -8.60 14.78
C ASP A 207 11.94 -8.10 14.01
N ARG A 208 12.68 -9.00 13.33
CA ARG A 208 13.79 -8.62 12.43
C ARG A 208 13.32 -7.79 11.25
N PHE A 209 12.24 -8.21 10.61
CA PHE A 209 11.64 -7.46 9.50
C PHE A 209 11.24 -6.05 9.94
N PHE A 210 10.51 -5.93 11.04
CA PHE A 210 10.02 -4.65 11.56
C PHE A 210 11.15 -3.68 11.92
N ASN A 211 12.26 -4.19 12.47
CA ASN A 211 13.42 -3.35 12.82
C ASN A 211 14.31 -3.00 11.60
N ALA A 212 14.09 -3.65 10.46
CA ALA A 212 14.81 -3.35 9.21
C ALA A 212 14.07 -2.33 8.33
N GLU A 213 12.76 -2.15 8.54
CA GLU A 213 11.89 -1.19 7.84
C GLU A 213 12.10 0.23 8.33
#